data_04dbf57aa362ba4e304a1e58d5f99cab
#
_entry.id   04dbf57aa362ba4e304a1e58d5f99cab
#
_cell.length_a   1.000
_cell.length_b   1.000
_cell.length_c   1.000
_cell.angle_alpha   90.00
_cell.angle_beta   90.00
_cell.angle_gamma   90.00
#
_symmetry.space_group_name_H-M   'P 1'
#
loop_
_entity.id
_entity.type
_entity.pdbx_description
1 polymer ?
#
loop_
_entity_poly.entity_id
_entity_poly.type
_entity_poly.pdbx_seq_one_letter_code
_entity_poly.pdbx_strand_id
1 'polypeptide(L)'
;MRTIPIVMAATVAALGAVHATAQGSDPNLGRSLAATCATCHGTNGVSVGEVESLAGKPKDEIVRKMQDFKSGAKPATVMHQLAKGYTDEQIQLLAGWFAAQKAK
;
A
#
# COMPACT_ATOMS: atom_id res chain seq x y z
N MET A 1 -55.04 -9.97 50.05
CA MET A 1 -53.67 -9.58 49.63
C MET A 1 -53.50 -10.00 48.22
N ARG A 2 -53.40 -9.03 47.31
CA ARG A 2 -53.18 -9.29 45.89
C ARG A 2 -51.68 -9.14 45.61
N THR A 3 -51.01 -10.22 45.29
CA THR A 3 -49.64 -10.23 44.88
C THR A 3 -49.56 -9.86 43.39
N ILE A 4 -48.91 -8.74 43.09
CA ILE A 4 -48.67 -8.30 41.72
C ILE A 4 -47.34 -8.93 41.30
N PRO A 5 -47.27 -9.72 40.21
CA PRO A 5 -46.00 -10.18 39.72
C PRO A 5 -45.28 -9.04 38.98
N ILE A 6 -44.09 -8.73 39.46
CA ILE A 6 -43.20 -7.80 38.76
C ILE A 6 -42.60 -8.56 37.58
N VAL A 7 -43.05 -8.22 36.38
CA VAL A 7 -42.40 -8.69 35.16
C VAL A 7 -41.16 -7.83 34.92
N MET A 8 -39.99 -8.37 35.22
CA MET A 8 -38.73 -7.77 34.80
C MET A 8 -38.55 -8.01 33.31
N ALA A 9 -38.76 -6.96 32.54
CA ALA A 9 -38.39 -6.95 31.15
C ALA A 9 -36.87 -6.78 31.06
N ALA A 10 -36.18 -7.86 30.75
CA ALA A 10 -34.75 -7.80 30.43
C ALA A 10 -34.59 -7.19 29.04
N THR A 11 -34.19 -5.93 28.97
CA THR A 11 -33.76 -5.31 27.72
C THR A 11 -32.37 -5.82 27.38
N VAL A 12 -32.31 -6.76 26.46
CA VAL A 12 -31.03 -7.16 25.83
C VAL A 12 -30.61 -6.02 24.91
N ALA A 13 -29.69 -5.22 25.39
CA ALA A 13 -29.01 -4.27 24.52
C ALA A 13 -28.12 -5.08 23.56
N ALA A 14 -28.56 -5.22 22.30
CA ALA A 14 -27.75 -5.75 21.24
C ALA A 14 -26.65 -4.72 20.98
N LEU A 15 -25.44 -4.96 21.49
CA LEU A 15 -24.25 -4.27 21.05
C LEU A 15 -23.98 -4.69 19.60
N GLY A 16 -24.46 -3.87 18.67
CA GLY A 16 -24.07 -4.01 17.29
C GLY A 16 -22.56 -3.82 17.20
N ALA A 17 -21.86 -4.90 16.90
CA ALA A 17 -20.45 -4.81 16.56
C ALA A 17 -20.34 -3.94 15.31
N VAL A 18 -19.89 -2.70 15.48
CA VAL A 18 -19.51 -1.86 14.36
C VAL A 18 -18.25 -2.48 13.80
N HIS A 19 -18.42 -3.33 12.81
CA HIS A 19 -17.29 -3.78 12.01
C HIS A 19 -16.78 -2.54 11.28
N ALA A 20 -15.64 -2.03 11.73
CA ALA A 20 -14.88 -1.09 10.93
C ALA A 20 -14.54 -1.83 9.65
N THR A 21 -15.34 -1.61 8.60
CA THR A 21 -14.96 -2.05 7.27
C THR A 21 -13.63 -1.40 6.96
N ALA A 22 -12.61 -2.24 6.81
CA ALA A 22 -11.35 -1.78 6.28
C ALA A 22 -11.66 -1.03 5.00
N GLN A 23 -11.43 0.20 5.09
CA GLN A 23 -11.49 1.30 4.22
C GLN A 23 -11.30 0.94 2.77
N GLY A 24 -12.16 1.52 1.98
CA GLY A 24 -11.92 1.67 0.56
C GLY A 24 -10.50 2.17 0.33
N SER A 25 -9.86 1.69 -0.72
CA SER A 25 -8.48 2.03 -1.07
C SER A 25 -8.29 3.55 -1.02
N ASP A 26 -7.34 3.98 -0.20
CA ASP A 26 -6.88 5.37 -0.20
C ASP A 26 -6.32 5.69 -1.59
N PRO A 27 -6.88 6.68 -2.31
CA PRO A 27 -6.40 7.04 -3.65
C PRO A 27 -4.95 7.56 -3.63
N ASN A 28 -4.45 7.96 -2.46
CA ASN A 28 -3.08 8.43 -2.28
C ASN A 28 -2.10 7.33 -1.83
N LEU A 29 -2.56 6.12 -1.61
CA LEU A 29 -1.72 5.06 -1.05
C LEU A 29 -0.50 4.75 -1.95
N GLY A 30 -0.70 4.68 -3.26
CA GLY A 30 0.40 4.48 -4.22
C GLY A 30 1.46 5.56 -4.12
N ARG A 31 1.04 6.82 -4.04
CA ARG A 31 1.92 7.97 -3.84
C ARG A 31 2.67 7.87 -2.52
N SER A 32 1.98 7.55 -1.45
CA SER A 32 2.57 7.44 -0.11
C SER A 32 3.60 6.32 -0.04
N LEU A 33 3.31 5.18 -0.65
CA LEU A 33 4.27 4.06 -0.75
C LEU A 33 5.48 4.43 -1.60
N ALA A 34 5.29 5.18 -2.68
CA ALA A 34 6.35 5.60 -3.58
C ALA A 34 7.24 6.71 -3.00
N ALA A 35 6.79 7.41 -1.98
CA ALA A 35 7.51 8.57 -1.43
C ALA A 35 8.91 8.22 -0.92
N THR A 36 9.11 7.05 -0.35
CA THR A 36 10.42 6.61 0.15
C THR A 36 11.41 6.35 -0.99
N CYS A 37 10.94 6.04 -2.17
CA CYS A 37 11.77 5.77 -3.36
C CYS A 37 12.42 7.06 -3.88
N ALA A 38 11.82 8.20 -3.62
CA ALA A 38 12.29 9.50 -4.09
C ALA A 38 13.69 9.88 -3.60
N THR A 39 14.09 9.37 -2.44
CA THR A 39 15.42 9.62 -1.87
C THR A 39 16.54 9.24 -2.86
N CYS A 40 16.37 8.15 -3.59
CA CYS A 40 17.36 7.67 -4.58
C CYS A 40 16.91 7.88 -6.03
N HIS A 41 15.62 7.65 -6.30
CA HIS A 41 15.07 7.70 -7.67
C HIS A 41 14.55 9.07 -8.09
N GLY A 42 14.63 10.06 -7.22
CA GLY A 42 14.20 11.42 -7.50
C GLY A 42 12.70 11.67 -7.23
N THR A 43 12.36 12.93 -7.11
CA THR A 43 10.99 13.38 -6.92
C THR A 43 10.11 12.92 -8.08
N ASN A 44 8.97 12.31 -7.77
CA ASN A 44 8.08 11.70 -8.75
C ASN A 44 8.75 10.63 -9.63
N GLY A 45 9.86 10.08 -9.18
CA GLY A 45 10.62 9.07 -9.92
C GLY A 45 11.49 9.64 -11.04
N VAL A 46 11.70 10.94 -11.07
CA VAL A 46 12.64 11.59 -12.02
C VAL A 46 13.99 11.74 -11.33
N SER A 47 14.91 10.85 -11.64
CA SER A 47 16.26 10.87 -11.06
C SER A 47 17.07 12.06 -11.57
N VAL A 48 17.86 12.61 -10.65
CA VAL A 48 18.83 13.68 -10.97
C VAL A 48 20.29 13.19 -10.94
N GLY A 49 20.48 11.89 -10.74
CA GLY A 49 21.78 11.25 -10.64
C GLY A 49 21.87 9.96 -11.45
N GLU A 50 22.73 9.06 -11.00
CA GLU A 50 23.01 7.79 -11.70
C GLU A 50 21.94 6.72 -11.46
N VAL A 51 21.10 6.89 -10.45
CA VAL A 51 20.02 5.94 -10.15
C VAL A 51 18.93 6.05 -11.22
N GLU A 52 18.42 4.92 -11.67
CA GLU A 52 17.43 4.86 -12.73
C GLU A 52 16.17 5.65 -12.37
N SER A 53 15.65 6.43 -13.34
CA SER A 53 14.34 7.06 -13.24
C SER A 53 13.23 6.04 -13.37
N LEU A 54 12.17 6.19 -12.57
CA LEU A 54 10.99 5.32 -12.57
C LEU A 54 9.77 5.96 -13.24
N ALA A 55 9.77 7.29 -13.35
CA ALA A 55 8.64 8.03 -13.91
C ALA A 55 8.35 7.63 -15.35
N GLY A 56 7.09 7.34 -15.62
CA GLY A 56 6.60 7.01 -16.97
C GLY A 56 7.00 5.62 -17.47
N LYS A 57 7.69 4.82 -16.67
CA LYS A 57 7.97 3.43 -17.07
C LYS A 57 6.70 2.59 -17.02
N PRO A 58 6.60 1.56 -17.89
CA PRO A 58 5.46 0.66 -17.84
C PRO A 58 5.31 0.03 -16.46
N LYS A 59 4.08 0.01 -15.95
CA LYS A 59 3.77 -0.57 -14.63
C LYS A 59 4.31 -1.99 -14.50
N ASP A 60 4.09 -2.83 -15.51
CA ASP A 60 4.50 -4.24 -15.50
C ASP A 60 6.02 -4.38 -15.41
N GLU A 61 6.78 -3.48 -16.01
CA GLU A 61 8.23 -3.47 -15.91
C GLU A 61 8.69 -3.19 -14.47
N ILE A 62 8.11 -2.20 -13.83
CA ILE A 62 8.43 -1.85 -12.44
C ILE A 62 8.07 -3.01 -11.50
N VAL A 63 6.88 -3.58 -11.68
CA VAL A 63 6.43 -4.75 -10.88
C VAL A 63 7.42 -5.90 -11.04
N ARG A 64 7.77 -6.26 -12.26
CA ARG A 64 8.71 -7.35 -12.53
C ARG A 64 10.07 -7.12 -11.89
N LYS A 65 10.63 -5.93 -12.05
CA LYS A 65 11.92 -5.58 -11.43
C LYS A 65 11.86 -5.69 -9.91
N MET A 66 10.79 -5.19 -9.29
CA MET A 66 10.61 -5.28 -7.85
C MET A 66 10.49 -6.74 -7.39
N GLN A 67 9.78 -7.58 -8.12
CA GLN A 67 9.69 -9.01 -7.83
C GLN A 67 11.05 -9.70 -7.97
N ASP A 68 11.80 -9.36 -8.99
CA ASP A 68 13.14 -9.91 -9.22
C ASP A 68 14.11 -9.52 -8.10
N PHE A 69 14.05 -8.29 -7.62
CA PHE A 69 14.81 -7.87 -6.44
C PHE A 69 14.36 -8.61 -5.18
N LYS A 70 13.06 -8.73 -4.98
CA LYS A 70 12.47 -9.37 -3.79
C LYS A 70 12.84 -10.85 -3.72
N SER A 71 12.85 -11.55 -4.84
CA SER A 71 13.20 -12.97 -4.93
C SER A 71 14.70 -13.25 -4.97
N GLY A 72 15.51 -12.22 -5.22
CA GLY A 72 16.95 -12.38 -5.42
C GLY A 72 17.35 -12.75 -6.84
N ALA A 73 16.40 -12.82 -7.80
CA ALA A 73 16.69 -13.14 -9.20
C ALA A 73 17.51 -12.06 -9.90
N LYS A 74 17.39 -10.81 -9.45
CA LYS A 74 18.17 -9.67 -9.97
C LYS A 74 19.18 -9.21 -8.93
N PRO A 75 20.48 -9.15 -9.27
CA PRO A 75 21.49 -8.61 -8.36
C PRO A 75 21.28 -7.10 -8.14
N ALA A 76 21.53 -6.65 -6.92
CA ALA A 76 21.42 -5.26 -6.54
C ALA A 76 22.31 -4.96 -5.33
N THR A 77 22.61 -3.69 -5.12
CA THR A 77 23.32 -3.23 -3.92
C THR A 77 22.37 -3.06 -2.73
N VAL A 78 21.16 -2.53 -2.96
CA VAL A 78 20.22 -2.20 -1.90
C VAL A 78 18.78 -2.59 -2.24
N MET A 79 18.38 -2.58 -3.52
CA MET A 79 16.99 -2.82 -3.90
C MET A 79 16.46 -4.18 -3.50
N HIS A 80 17.30 -5.21 -3.42
CA HIS A 80 16.91 -6.53 -2.93
C HIS A 80 16.43 -6.50 -1.47
N GLN A 81 16.98 -5.62 -0.65
CA GLN A 81 16.52 -5.44 0.74
C GLN A 81 15.28 -4.55 0.81
N LEU A 82 15.25 -3.46 0.05
CA LEU A 82 14.11 -2.55 0.05
C LEU A 82 12.84 -3.22 -0.47
N ALA A 83 12.95 -4.00 -1.55
CA ALA A 83 11.81 -4.69 -2.15
C ALA A 83 11.13 -5.68 -1.20
N LYS A 84 11.88 -6.30 -0.28
CA LYS A 84 11.33 -7.21 0.72
C LYS A 84 10.40 -6.54 1.73
N GLY A 85 10.48 -5.24 1.87
CA GLY A 85 9.62 -4.45 2.76
C GLY A 85 8.22 -4.19 2.21
N TYR A 86 7.93 -4.59 0.98
CA TYR A 86 6.65 -4.33 0.31
C TYR A 86 5.91 -5.63 0.01
N THR A 87 4.58 -5.61 0.23
CA THR A 87 3.71 -6.69 -0.25
C THR A 87 3.53 -6.60 -1.76
N ASP A 88 3.04 -7.67 -2.38
CA ASP A 88 2.78 -7.68 -3.82
C ASP A 88 1.74 -6.62 -4.20
N GLU A 89 0.70 -6.43 -3.39
CA GLU A 89 -0.30 -5.37 -3.57
C GLU A 89 0.32 -3.98 -3.49
N GLN A 90 1.20 -3.76 -2.53
CA GLN A 90 1.91 -2.48 -2.39
C GLN A 90 2.82 -2.20 -3.59
N ILE A 91 3.49 -3.23 -4.11
CA ILE A 91 4.30 -3.12 -5.33
C ILE A 91 3.43 -2.71 -6.52
N GLN A 92 2.25 -3.30 -6.68
CA GLN A 92 1.30 -2.91 -7.72
C GLN A 92 0.90 -1.43 -7.61
N LEU A 93 0.62 -0.96 -6.40
CA LEU A 93 0.19 0.41 -6.16
C LEU A 93 1.31 1.43 -6.44
N LEU A 94 2.50 1.21 -5.92
CA LEU A 94 3.63 2.11 -6.17
C LEU A 94 4.07 2.10 -7.63
N ALA A 95 4.04 0.94 -8.28
CA ALA A 95 4.37 0.82 -9.70
C ALA A 95 3.38 1.57 -10.58
N GLY A 96 2.08 1.47 -10.27
CA GLY A 96 1.03 2.22 -10.96
C GLY A 96 1.20 3.72 -10.80
N TRP A 97 1.59 4.18 -9.62
CA TRP A 97 1.84 5.60 -9.39
C TRP A 97 3.02 6.11 -10.22
N PHE A 98 4.16 5.41 -10.22
CA PHE A 98 5.31 5.81 -11.03
C PHE A 98 5.02 5.77 -12.52
N ALA A 99 4.32 4.75 -13.00
CA ALA A 99 3.94 4.63 -14.41
C ALA A 99 3.11 5.81 -14.90
N ALA A 100 2.29 6.40 -14.00
CA ALA A 100 1.46 7.56 -14.30
C ALA A 100 2.22 8.90 -14.24
N GLN A 101 3.46 8.91 -13.75
CA GLN A 101 4.23 10.14 -13.68
C GLN A 101 4.81 10.50 -15.05
N LYS A 102 4.94 11.80 -15.28
CA LYS A 102 5.51 12.29 -16.52
C LYS A 102 7.03 12.05 -16.53
N ALA A 103 7.50 11.30 -17.51
CA ALA A 103 8.92 11.16 -17.78
C ALA A 103 9.50 12.51 -18.20
N LYS A 104 10.76 12.75 -17.82
CA LYS A 104 11.47 13.98 -18.18
C LYS A 104 12.13 13.84 -19.55
#